data_dcd7c2f5962abed3e4d0243064881603
#
_entry.id   dcd7c2f5962abed3e4d0243064881603
#
_cell.length_a   1.000
_cell.length_b   1.000
_cell.length_c   1.000
_cell.angle_alpha   90.00
_cell.angle_beta   90.00
_cell.angle_gamma   90.00
#
_symmetry.space_group_name_H-M   'P 1'
#
loop_
_entity.id
_entity.type
_entity.pdbx_description
1 polymer ?
#
loop_
_entity_poly.entity_id
_entity_poly.type
_entity_poly.pdbx_seq_one_letter_code
_entity_poly.pdbx_strand_id
1 'polypeptide(L)'
;MEVIRKVAVILIFVALVTFVSNLADAEHSAKVNINTATVKELVSLKGIGKKKAKSIVKYREEIGSFATIDELKGVKGIGDKIFNKIRDHIAIE
;
A
#
# COMPACT_ATOMS: atom_id res chain seq x y z
N MET A 1 -27.20 34.67 -8.02
CA MET A 1 -25.82 34.76 -8.54
C MET A 1 -24.77 34.20 -7.57
N GLU A 2 -24.84 34.54 -6.29
CA GLU A 2 -23.90 34.04 -5.31
C GLU A 2 -23.93 32.52 -5.16
N VAL A 3 -25.11 31.93 -5.22
CA VAL A 3 -25.26 30.46 -5.12
C VAL A 3 -24.58 29.75 -6.29
N ILE A 4 -24.70 30.31 -7.48
CA ILE A 4 -24.09 29.71 -8.70
C ILE A 4 -22.57 29.78 -8.59
N ARG A 5 -22.00 30.85 -8.09
CA ARG A 5 -20.56 30.99 -7.92
C ARG A 5 -20.01 30.01 -6.88
N LYS A 6 -20.73 29.82 -5.77
CA LYS A 6 -20.33 28.87 -4.73
C LYS A 6 -20.37 27.43 -5.24
N VAL A 7 -21.39 27.08 -6.00
CA VAL A 7 -21.52 25.77 -6.60
C VAL A 7 -20.38 25.51 -7.60
N ALA A 8 -20.07 26.48 -8.43
CA ALA A 8 -18.97 26.37 -9.40
C ALA A 8 -17.63 26.15 -8.72
N VAL A 9 -17.34 26.86 -7.63
CA VAL A 9 -16.10 26.70 -6.87
C VAL A 9 -16.01 25.30 -6.25
N ILE A 10 -17.11 24.80 -5.71
CA ILE A 10 -17.16 23.46 -5.11
C ILE A 10 -16.90 22.40 -6.18
N LEU A 11 -17.49 22.52 -7.35
CA LEU A 11 -17.31 21.58 -8.44
C LEU A 11 -15.86 21.54 -8.93
N ILE A 12 -15.21 22.70 -9.05
CA ILE A 12 -13.81 22.80 -9.44
C ILE A 12 -12.92 22.11 -8.40
N PHE A 13 -13.20 22.35 -7.12
CA PHE A 13 -12.44 21.74 -6.03
C PHE A 13 -12.54 20.23 -6.04
N VAL A 14 -13.74 19.67 -6.22
CA VAL A 14 -13.96 18.23 -6.30
C VAL A 14 -13.22 17.62 -7.48
N ALA A 15 -13.26 18.24 -8.64
CA ALA A 15 -12.54 17.77 -9.82
C ALA A 15 -11.03 17.75 -9.58
N LEU A 16 -10.49 18.77 -8.91
CA LEU A 16 -9.07 18.86 -8.60
C LEU A 16 -8.64 17.74 -7.64
N VAL A 17 -9.43 17.49 -6.61
CA VAL A 17 -9.14 16.42 -5.65
C VAL A 17 -9.15 15.06 -6.34
N THR A 18 -10.09 14.80 -7.21
CA THR A 18 -10.17 13.54 -7.97
C THR A 18 -8.94 13.37 -8.86
N PHE A 19 -8.49 14.41 -9.53
CA PHE A 19 -7.31 14.36 -10.37
C PHE A 19 -6.04 14.06 -9.57
N VAL A 20 -5.88 14.69 -8.41
CA VAL A 20 -4.73 14.45 -7.52
C VAL A 20 -4.73 13.00 -7.02
N SER A 21 -5.90 12.45 -6.69
CA SER A 21 -6.01 11.05 -6.26
C SER A 21 -5.53 10.10 -7.36
N ASN A 22 -5.89 10.35 -8.61
CA ASN A 22 -5.46 9.52 -9.72
C ASN A 22 -3.95 9.57 -9.94
N LEU A 23 -3.34 10.74 -9.79
CA LEU A 23 -1.90 10.89 -9.88
C LEU A 23 -1.18 10.17 -8.75
N ALA A 24 -1.71 10.28 -7.53
CA ALA A 24 -1.15 9.61 -6.38
C ALA A 24 -1.18 8.09 -6.55
N ASP A 25 -2.29 7.54 -7.05
CA ASP A 25 -2.40 6.11 -7.33
C ASP A 25 -1.38 5.66 -8.37
N ALA A 26 -1.16 6.44 -9.42
CA ALA A 26 -0.19 6.12 -10.45
C ALA A 26 1.24 6.11 -9.91
N GLU A 27 1.59 7.06 -9.05
CA GLU A 27 2.92 7.14 -8.44
C GLU A 27 3.14 6.05 -7.40
N HIS A 28 2.14 5.77 -6.59
CA HIS A 28 2.24 4.78 -5.50
C HIS A 28 2.11 3.35 -5.97
N SER A 29 1.76 3.10 -7.24
CA SER A 29 1.69 1.75 -7.78
C SER A 29 3.04 1.02 -7.74
N ALA A 30 4.16 1.75 -7.57
CA ALA A 30 5.50 1.19 -7.54
C ALA A 30 5.84 0.50 -6.22
N LYS A 31 5.22 0.88 -5.10
CA LYS A 31 5.53 0.31 -3.78
C LYS A 31 4.28 -0.13 -3.04
N VAL A 32 4.41 -1.26 -2.35
CA VAL A 32 3.35 -1.84 -1.54
C VAL A 32 3.63 -1.53 -0.07
N ASN A 33 2.68 -0.89 0.61
CA ASN A 33 2.78 -0.64 2.05
C ASN A 33 2.39 -1.91 2.80
N ILE A 34 3.37 -2.56 3.41
CA ILE A 34 3.17 -3.85 4.09
C ILE A 34 2.29 -3.75 5.34
N ASN A 35 2.12 -2.56 5.90
CA ASN A 35 1.26 -2.36 7.07
C ASN A 35 -0.22 -2.25 6.72
N THR A 36 -0.56 -1.87 5.50
CA THR A 36 -1.94 -1.64 5.08
C THR A 36 -2.37 -2.47 3.88
N ALA A 37 -1.44 -3.12 3.19
CA ALA A 37 -1.72 -3.87 1.98
C ALA A 37 -2.72 -5.01 2.21
N THR A 38 -3.58 -5.24 1.24
CA THR A 38 -4.47 -6.39 1.20
C THR A 38 -3.69 -7.63 0.78
N VAL A 39 -4.26 -8.81 1.00
CA VAL A 39 -3.68 -10.07 0.50
C VAL A 39 -3.42 -9.98 -1.01
N LYS A 40 -4.37 -9.44 -1.76
CA LYS A 40 -4.25 -9.29 -3.22
C LYS A 40 -3.05 -8.41 -3.60
N GLU A 41 -2.87 -7.30 -2.91
CA GLU A 41 -1.74 -6.40 -3.16
C GLU A 41 -0.40 -7.07 -2.82
N LEU A 42 -0.34 -7.82 -1.74
CA LEU A 42 0.87 -8.54 -1.33
C LEU A 42 1.24 -9.64 -2.32
N VAL A 43 0.25 -10.31 -2.90
CA VAL A 43 0.48 -11.35 -3.91
C VAL A 43 1.14 -10.78 -5.17
N SER A 44 0.96 -9.49 -5.45
CA SER A 44 1.63 -8.85 -6.59
C SER A 44 3.15 -8.79 -6.44
N LEU A 45 3.66 -8.94 -5.22
CA LEU A 45 5.10 -8.98 -4.96
C LEU A 45 5.71 -10.29 -5.43
N LYS A 46 6.87 -10.20 -6.06
CA LYS A 46 7.56 -11.36 -6.62
C LYS A 46 7.94 -12.38 -5.56
N GLY A 47 7.49 -13.60 -5.70
CA GLY A 47 7.77 -14.66 -4.75
C GLY A 47 6.80 -14.71 -3.57
N ILE A 48 5.85 -13.81 -3.50
CA ILE A 48 4.81 -13.81 -2.46
C ILE A 48 3.55 -14.42 -3.06
N GLY A 49 3.27 -15.66 -2.70
CA GLY A 49 2.01 -16.30 -3.04
C GLY A 49 0.94 -15.98 -2.00
N LYS A 50 -0.25 -16.53 -2.22
CA LYS A 50 -1.41 -16.32 -1.35
C LYS A 50 -1.12 -16.73 0.10
N LYS A 51 -0.43 -17.83 0.30
CA LYS A 51 -0.09 -18.35 1.63
C LYS A 51 0.82 -17.39 2.40
N LYS A 52 1.87 -16.89 1.74
CA LYS A 52 2.80 -15.93 2.36
C LYS A 52 2.12 -14.58 2.60
N ALA A 53 1.28 -14.14 1.68
CA ALA A 53 0.51 -12.90 1.83
C ALA A 53 -0.40 -12.98 3.07
N LYS A 54 -1.08 -14.08 3.26
CA LYS A 54 -1.91 -14.30 4.46
C LYS A 54 -1.06 -14.33 5.73
N SER A 55 0.13 -14.90 5.67
CA SER A 55 1.05 -14.91 6.82
C SER A 55 1.50 -13.51 7.21
N ILE A 56 1.73 -12.64 6.23
CA ILE A 56 2.08 -11.23 6.47
C ILE A 56 0.94 -10.51 7.19
N VAL A 57 -0.29 -10.66 6.69
CA VAL A 57 -1.47 -10.04 7.30
C VAL A 57 -1.67 -10.54 8.74
N LYS A 58 -1.54 -11.85 8.93
CA LYS A 58 -1.67 -12.46 10.25
C LYS A 58 -0.61 -11.93 11.22
N TYR A 59 0.63 -11.83 10.77
CA TYR A 59 1.73 -11.31 11.58
C TYR A 59 1.44 -9.91 12.09
N ARG A 60 1.04 -9.01 11.19
CA ARG A 60 0.78 -7.61 11.59
C ARG A 60 -0.44 -7.47 12.49
N GLU A 61 -1.42 -8.37 12.38
CA GLU A 61 -2.58 -8.39 13.27
C GLU A 61 -2.27 -8.92 14.66
N GLU A 62 -1.41 -9.93 14.76
CA GLU A 62 -1.06 -10.58 16.02
C GLU A 62 0.04 -9.86 16.79
N ILE A 63 1.06 -9.40 16.09
CA ILE A 63 2.27 -8.84 16.70
C ILE A 63 2.25 -7.30 16.64
N GLY A 64 1.62 -6.76 15.63
CA GLY A 64 1.53 -5.31 15.41
C GLY A 64 2.15 -4.89 14.10
N SER A 65 2.04 -3.61 13.80
CA SER A 65 2.57 -3.04 12.57
C SER A 65 4.08 -3.20 12.49
N PHE A 66 4.57 -3.37 11.27
CA PHE A 66 6.02 -3.40 11.03
C PHE A 66 6.61 -2.01 11.27
N ALA A 67 7.63 -1.92 12.10
CA ALA A 67 8.36 -0.67 12.33
C ALA A 67 9.38 -0.41 11.22
N THR A 68 9.93 -1.48 10.63
CA THR A 68 10.85 -1.42 9.50
C THR A 68 10.47 -2.50 8.49
N ILE A 69 10.90 -2.33 7.24
CA ILE A 69 10.65 -3.36 6.23
C ILE A 69 11.42 -4.65 6.54
N ASP A 70 12.56 -4.54 7.22
CA ASP A 70 13.37 -5.70 7.62
C ASP A 70 12.62 -6.67 8.53
N GLU A 71 11.67 -6.19 9.31
CA GLU A 71 10.84 -7.03 10.18
C GLU A 71 10.03 -8.06 9.40
N LEU A 72 9.83 -7.84 8.10
CA LEU A 72 9.14 -8.80 7.24
C LEU A 72 9.83 -10.17 7.25
N LYS A 73 11.13 -10.21 7.48
CA LYS A 73 11.88 -11.48 7.60
C LYS A 73 11.44 -12.34 8.78
N GLY A 74 10.76 -11.74 9.77
CA GLY A 74 10.18 -12.47 10.90
C GLY A 74 8.91 -13.23 10.54
N VAL A 75 8.33 -12.97 9.38
CA VAL A 75 7.13 -13.67 8.92
C VAL A 75 7.52 -15.05 8.40
N LYS A 76 6.78 -16.08 8.82
CA LYS A 76 7.01 -17.45 8.36
C LYS A 76 6.92 -17.54 6.84
N GLY A 77 7.94 -18.08 6.23
CA GLY A 77 8.03 -18.24 4.78
C GLY A 77 8.75 -17.12 4.07
N ILE A 78 9.13 -16.06 4.76
CA ILE A 78 9.87 -14.93 4.18
C ILE A 78 11.28 -14.91 4.76
N GLY A 79 12.23 -15.44 4.00
CA GLY A 79 13.62 -15.39 4.35
C GLY A 79 14.35 -14.29 3.59
N ASP A 80 15.67 -14.26 3.73
CA ASP A 80 16.52 -13.24 3.11
C ASP A 80 16.39 -13.21 1.59
N LYS A 81 16.28 -14.37 0.96
CA LYS A 81 16.19 -14.47 -0.50
C LYS A 81 14.95 -13.79 -1.04
N ILE A 82 13.79 -14.06 -0.44
CA ILE A 82 12.54 -13.45 -0.85
C ILE A 82 12.54 -11.97 -0.50
N PHE A 83 12.98 -11.63 0.71
CA PHE A 83 13.07 -10.23 1.15
C PHE A 83 13.91 -9.39 0.19
N ASN A 84 15.08 -9.90 -0.23
CA ASN A 84 15.95 -9.18 -1.15
C ASN A 84 15.31 -8.94 -2.52
N LYS A 85 14.41 -9.82 -2.95
CA LYS A 85 13.68 -9.65 -4.21
C LYS A 85 12.63 -8.55 -4.16
N ILE A 86 12.02 -8.33 -3.00
CA ILE A 86 10.87 -7.43 -2.87
C ILE A 86 11.19 -6.13 -2.14
N ARG A 87 12.36 -6.01 -1.49
CA ARG A 87 12.70 -4.86 -0.64
C ARG A 87 12.52 -3.51 -1.32
N ASP A 88 12.80 -3.42 -2.60
CA ASP A 88 12.69 -2.15 -3.35
C ASP A 88 11.25 -1.85 -3.77
N HIS A 89 10.35 -2.79 -3.58
CA HIS A 89 8.94 -2.68 -3.96
C HIS A 89 8.01 -2.57 -2.77
N ILE A 90 8.54 -2.49 -1.56
CA ILE A 90 7.75 -2.40 -0.34
C ILE A 90 8.13 -1.15 0.46
N ALA A 91 7.19 -0.70 1.27
CA ALA A 91 7.38 0.46 2.14
C ALA A 91 6.55 0.28 3.41
N ILE A 92 6.80 1.14 4.38
CA ILE A 92 5.97 1.27 5.58
C ILE A 92 5.64 2.74 5.77
N GLU A 93 4.51 3.01 6.41
CA GLU A 93 4.11 4.35 6.84
C GLU A 93 3.66 4.33 8.28
#